data_e7f5320b8b14d7f55d8cfd6920385ced
#
_entry.id   e7f5320b8b14d7f55d8cfd6920385ced
#
_cell.length_a   1.000
_cell.length_b   1.000
_cell.length_c   1.000
_cell.angle_alpha   90.00
_cell.angle_beta   90.00
_cell.angle_gamma   90.00
#
_symmetry.space_group_name_H-M   'P 1'
#
loop_
_entity.id
_entity.type
_entity.pdbx_description
1 polymer ?
#
loop_
_entity_poly.entity_id
_entity_poly.type
_entity_poly.pdbx_seq_one_letter_code
_entity_poly.pdbx_strand_id
1 'polypeptide(L)'
;MGWVKLDDGFPHHPKVIGLSLEARWAYVESLCYAAKYETDGMVPDVVAPNGPVRAELVAAGLWESGRAAVRVHDFLLYNPSHTELEQKRNRSRNIRASRV
;
A
#
# COMPACT_ATOMS: atom_id res chain seq x y z
N MET A 1 10.51 7.76 9.94
CA MET A 1 10.36 6.35 9.54
C MET A 1 8.92 5.92 9.78
N GLY A 2 8.26 5.41 8.76
CA GLY A 2 6.87 5.00 8.86
C GLY A 2 6.70 3.50 8.98
N TRP A 3 5.48 3.11 9.26
CA TRP A 3 5.07 1.71 9.33
C TRP A 3 3.95 1.48 8.33
N VAL A 4 3.87 0.28 7.81
CA VAL A 4 2.73 -0.17 7.02
C VAL A 4 2.12 -1.38 7.72
N LYS A 5 0.79 -1.45 7.69
CA LYS A 5 0.10 -2.59 8.31
C LYS A 5 0.05 -3.77 7.35
N LEU A 6 0.44 -4.92 7.86
CA LEU A 6 0.28 -6.19 7.17
C LEU A 6 -0.41 -7.15 8.15
N ASP A 7 -1.53 -7.71 7.73
CA ASP A 7 -2.29 -8.66 8.54
C ASP A 7 -1.44 -9.90 8.83
N ASP A 8 -1.44 -10.39 10.07
CA ASP A 8 -0.69 -11.58 10.45
C ASP A 8 -1.20 -12.85 9.77
N GLY A 9 -2.42 -12.83 9.28
CA GLY A 9 -3.00 -13.90 8.48
C GLY A 9 -2.63 -13.85 6.99
N PHE A 10 -1.85 -12.83 6.57
CA PHE A 10 -1.51 -12.62 5.17
C PHE A 10 -0.96 -13.88 4.47
N PRO A 11 0.01 -14.62 5.05
CA PRO A 11 0.56 -15.80 4.36
C PRO A 11 -0.46 -16.90 4.12
N HIS A 12 -1.54 -16.92 4.88
CA HIS A 12 -2.57 -17.97 4.82
C HIS A 12 -3.88 -17.48 4.20
N HIS A 13 -3.95 -16.23 3.76
CA HIS A 13 -5.15 -15.69 3.16
C HIS A 13 -5.47 -16.41 1.85
N PRO A 14 -6.76 -16.73 1.56
CA PRO A 14 -7.12 -17.43 0.32
C PRO A 14 -6.62 -16.78 -0.96
N LYS A 15 -6.56 -15.45 -1.00
CA LYS A 15 -6.05 -14.70 -2.16
C LYS A 15 -4.53 -14.77 -2.30
N VAL A 16 -3.81 -15.16 -1.25
CA VAL A 16 -2.35 -15.14 -1.18
C VAL A 16 -1.75 -16.53 -1.32
N ILE A 17 -2.44 -17.52 -0.77
CA ILE A 17 -1.89 -18.88 -0.65
C ILE A 17 -1.53 -19.51 -2.01
N GLY A 18 -2.22 -19.13 -3.08
CA GLY A 18 -1.96 -19.60 -4.44
C GLY A 18 -0.98 -18.74 -5.24
N LEU A 19 -0.47 -17.67 -4.66
CA LEU A 19 0.43 -16.76 -5.38
C LEU A 19 1.86 -17.29 -5.42
N SER A 20 2.59 -16.93 -6.49
CA SER A 20 4.03 -17.16 -6.54
C SER A 20 4.74 -16.36 -5.46
N LEU A 21 5.97 -16.74 -5.13
CA LEU A 21 6.77 -15.98 -4.15
C LEU A 21 7.06 -14.57 -4.64
N GLU A 22 7.31 -14.42 -5.94
CA GLU A 22 7.53 -13.11 -6.57
C GLU A 22 6.31 -12.21 -6.42
N ALA A 23 5.10 -12.75 -6.62
CA ALA A 23 3.87 -11.98 -6.47
C ALA A 23 3.64 -11.55 -5.03
N ARG A 24 3.90 -12.45 -4.06
CA ARG A 24 3.78 -12.12 -2.64
C ARG A 24 4.72 -10.98 -2.26
N TRP A 25 5.96 -11.06 -2.73
CA TRP A 25 6.94 -10.01 -2.47
C TRP A 25 6.55 -8.68 -3.14
N ALA A 26 6.13 -8.74 -4.40
CA ALA A 26 5.68 -7.55 -5.12
C ALA A 26 4.53 -6.85 -4.41
N TYR A 27 3.61 -7.62 -3.83
CA TYR A 27 2.51 -7.07 -3.04
C TYR A 27 3.05 -6.33 -1.81
N VAL A 28 3.96 -6.95 -1.05
CA VAL A 28 4.56 -6.31 0.12
C VAL A 28 5.31 -5.04 -0.27
N GLU A 29 6.08 -5.08 -1.36
CA GLU A 29 6.76 -3.89 -1.89
C GLU A 29 5.78 -2.76 -2.21
N SER A 30 4.64 -3.10 -2.81
CA SER A 30 3.62 -2.10 -3.15
C SER A 30 3.02 -1.44 -1.91
N LEU A 31 2.81 -2.20 -0.85
CA LEU A 31 2.35 -1.65 0.43
C LEU A 31 3.37 -0.68 1.01
N CYS A 32 4.63 -1.08 1.00
CA CYS A 32 5.72 -0.25 1.52
C CYS A 32 5.87 1.04 0.69
N TYR A 33 5.80 0.93 -0.63
CA TYR A 33 5.88 2.10 -1.52
C TYR A 33 4.74 3.08 -1.23
N ALA A 34 3.50 2.57 -1.21
CA ALA A 34 2.33 3.41 -0.99
C ALA A 34 2.37 4.10 0.37
N ALA A 35 2.83 3.40 1.40
CA ALA A 35 2.96 3.97 2.75
C ALA A 35 4.08 5.00 2.81
N LYS A 36 5.24 4.68 2.25
CA LYS A 36 6.43 5.55 2.29
C LYS A 36 6.20 6.87 1.58
N TYR A 37 5.59 6.83 0.40
CA TYR A 37 5.36 8.01 -0.42
C TYR A 37 3.97 8.61 -0.28
N GLU A 38 3.15 8.03 0.60
CA GLU A 38 1.80 8.53 0.90
C GLU A 38 0.93 8.67 -0.35
N THR A 39 0.89 7.63 -1.18
CA THR A 39 0.22 7.65 -2.49
C THR A 39 -1.22 7.15 -2.45
N ASP A 40 -1.77 6.92 -1.27
CA ASP A 40 -3.13 6.39 -1.06
C ASP A 40 -3.36 5.05 -1.79
N GLY A 41 -2.32 4.23 -1.84
CA GLY A 41 -2.37 2.91 -2.46
C GLY A 41 -1.99 2.88 -3.94
N MET A 42 -1.64 4.01 -4.54
CA MET A 42 -1.23 4.06 -5.95
C MET A 42 0.25 3.73 -6.10
N VAL A 43 0.56 2.81 -7.01
CA VAL A 43 1.94 2.36 -7.28
C VAL A 43 2.20 2.45 -8.78
N PRO A 44 3.16 3.29 -9.20
CA PRO A 44 3.39 3.50 -10.64
C PRO A 44 3.95 2.26 -11.34
N ASP A 45 3.77 2.20 -12.65
CA ASP A 45 4.21 1.07 -13.49
C ASP A 45 5.70 0.78 -13.36
N VAL A 46 6.52 1.78 -13.06
CA VAL A 46 7.96 1.58 -12.90
C VAL A 46 8.28 0.71 -11.67
N VAL A 47 7.42 0.72 -10.66
CA VAL A 47 7.55 -0.11 -9.46
C VAL A 47 6.75 -1.40 -9.59
N ALA A 48 5.64 -1.36 -10.31
CA ALA A 48 4.73 -2.48 -10.54
C ALA A 48 4.57 -2.73 -12.05
N PRO A 49 5.65 -3.17 -12.73
CA PRO A 49 5.63 -3.26 -14.21
C PRO A 49 4.65 -4.30 -14.71
N ASN A 50 4.16 -4.07 -15.92
CA ASN A 50 3.30 -5.05 -16.61
C ASN A 50 4.05 -6.38 -16.76
N GLY A 51 3.33 -7.47 -16.58
CA GLY A 51 3.90 -8.79 -16.69
C GLY A 51 3.14 -9.82 -15.88
N PRO A 52 3.67 -11.05 -15.77
CA PRO A 52 2.98 -12.17 -15.11
C PRO A 52 2.67 -11.89 -13.63
N VAL A 53 3.58 -11.24 -12.92
CA VAL A 53 3.40 -10.92 -11.49
C VAL A 53 2.24 -9.94 -11.30
N ARG A 54 2.20 -8.88 -12.11
CA ARG A 54 1.08 -7.92 -12.06
C ARG A 54 -0.24 -8.59 -12.40
N ALA A 55 -0.26 -9.42 -13.45
CA ALA A 55 -1.45 -10.15 -13.87
C ALA A 55 -1.94 -11.09 -12.76
N GLU A 56 -1.02 -11.74 -12.07
CA GLU A 56 -1.32 -12.64 -10.96
C GLU A 56 -1.99 -11.90 -9.79
N LEU A 57 -1.45 -10.75 -9.42
CA LEU A 57 -1.97 -9.95 -8.32
C LEU A 57 -3.31 -9.28 -8.67
N VAL A 58 -3.48 -8.86 -9.91
CA VAL A 58 -4.78 -8.32 -10.38
C VAL A 58 -5.84 -9.42 -10.39
N ALA A 59 -5.50 -10.61 -10.89
CA ALA A 59 -6.43 -11.74 -10.90
C ALA A 59 -6.84 -12.17 -9.50
N ALA A 60 -5.93 -12.05 -8.53
CA ALA A 60 -6.23 -12.37 -7.13
C ALA A 60 -7.05 -11.29 -6.44
N GLY A 61 -7.24 -10.13 -7.06
CA GLY A 61 -7.98 -9.02 -6.49
C GLY A 61 -7.20 -8.21 -5.46
N LEU A 62 -5.86 -8.37 -5.42
CA LEU A 62 -5.00 -7.61 -4.51
C LEU A 62 -4.53 -6.29 -5.10
N TRP A 63 -4.43 -6.22 -6.42
CA TRP A 63 -4.15 -5.00 -7.15
C TRP A 63 -5.28 -4.70 -8.12
N GLU A 64 -5.57 -3.43 -8.32
CA GLU A 64 -6.47 -2.95 -9.36
C GLU A 64 -5.64 -2.27 -10.44
N SER A 65 -5.74 -2.74 -11.69
CA SER A 65 -4.96 -2.18 -12.80
C SER A 65 -5.50 -0.82 -13.21
N GLY A 66 -4.60 0.15 -13.34
CA GLY A 66 -4.90 1.48 -13.83
C GLY A 66 -4.06 1.82 -15.06
N ARG A 67 -4.13 3.08 -15.50
CA ARG A 67 -3.53 3.52 -16.76
C ARG A 67 -2.00 3.51 -16.74
N ALA A 68 -1.39 4.06 -15.73
CA ALA A 68 0.07 4.11 -15.59
C ALA A 68 0.49 3.66 -14.21
N ALA A 69 -0.39 2.96 -13.50
CA ALA A 69 -0.19 2.55 -12.13
C ALA A 69 -1.13 1.41 -11.78
N VAL A 70 -0.84 0.74 -10.68
CA VAL A 70 -1.82 -0.13 -10.02
C VAL A 70 -2.25 0.53 -8.72
N ARG A 71 -3.44 0.18 -8.24
CA ARG A 71 -3.88 0.55 -6.91
C ARG A 71 -3.93 -0.69 -6.04
N VAL A 72 -3.37 -0.59 -4.83
CA VAL A 72 -3.47 -1.65 -3.83
C VAL A 72 -4.92 -1.68 -3.33
N HIS A 73 -5.60 -2.82 -3.50
CA HIS A 73 -6.99 -2.98 -3.09
C HIS A 73 -7.10 -2.81 -1.57
N ASP A 74 -8.09 -2.05 -1.13
CA ASP A 74 -8.39 -1.81 0.29
C ASP A 74 -7.25 -1.17 1.09
N PHE A 75 -6.27 -0.55 0.44
CA PHE A 75 -5.16 0.09 1.16
C PHE A 75 -5.65 1.06 2.22
N LEU A 76 -6.61 1.92 1.88
CA LEU A 76 -7.10 2.96 2.78
C LEU A 76 -7.99 2.43 3.92
N LEU A 77 -8.45 1.18 3.84
CA LEU A 77 -9.20 0.56 4.95
C LEU A 77 -8.27 0.24 6.12
N TYR A 78 -7.01 -0.05 5.85
CA TYR A 78 -6.06 -0.52 6.86
C TYR A 78 -4.96 0.48 7.16
N ASN A 79 -4.72 1.43 6.27
CA ASN A 79 -3.64 2.39 6.39
C ASN A 79 -4.18 3.81 6.22
N PRO A 80 -3.63 4.80 6.95
CA PRO A 80 -4.11 6.17 6.85
C PRO A 80 -3.81 6.78 5.48
N SER A 81 -4.71 7.67 5.02
CA SER A 81 -4.50 8.42 3.79
C SER A 81 -3.43 9.49 3.97
N HIS A 82 -2.92 10.01 2.85
CA HIS A 82 -2.02 11.16 2.85
C HIS A 82 -2.60 12.34 3.63
N THR A 83 -3.87 12.64 3.41
CA THR A 83 -4.58 13.74 4.09
C THR A 83 -4.63 13.51 5.59
N GLU A 84 -4.95 12.29 6.04
CA GLU A 84 -4.99 11.94 7.46
C GLU A 84 -3.63 12.08 8.11
N LEU A 85 -2.57 11.64 7.44
CA LEU A 85 -1.20 11.76 7.93
C LEU A 85 -0.78 13.22 8.04
N GLU A 86 -1.15 14.03 7.07
CA GLU A 86 -0.86 15.46 7.06
C GLU A 86 -1.59 16.17 8.20
N GLN A 87 -2.85 15.85 8.43
CA GLN A 87 -3.63 16.40 9.55
C GLN A 87 -3.01 16.02 10.89
N LYS A 88 -2.54 14.80 11.03
CA LYS A 88 -1.88 14.34 12.25
C LYS A 88 -0.59 15.12 12.49
N ARG A 89 0.21 15.34 11.47
CA ARG A 89 1.44 16.15 11.58
C ARG A 89 1.14 17.60 11.97
N ASN A 90 0.13 18.19 11.34
CA ASN A 90 -0.29 19.57 11.64
C ASN A 90 -0.82 19.70 13.07
N ARG A 91 -1.60 18.72 13.53
CA ARG A 91 -2.11 18.70 14.89
C ARG A 91 -0.98 18.66 15.92
N SER A 92 0.01 17.80 15.70
CA SER A 92 1.18 17.71 16.57
C SER A 92 1.97 19.02 16.61
N ARG A 93 2.11 19.67 15.45
CA ARG A 93 2.78 20.98 15.32
C ARG A 93 2.05 22.07 16.09
N ASN A 94 0.72 22.10 15.99
CA ASN A 94 -0.11 23.08 16.69
C ASN A 94 -0.05 22.89 18.21
N ILE A 95 -0.04 21.66 18.68
CA ILE A 95 0.10 21.35 20.11
C ILE A 95 1.45 21.86 20.64
N ARG A 96 2.53 21.67 19.89
CA ARG A 96 3.84 22.19 20.27
C ARG A 96 3.84 23.73 20.34
N ALA A 97 3.22 24.38 19.37
CA ALA A 97 3.12 25.85 19.33
C ALA A 97 2.35 26.40 20.54
N SER A 98 1.28 25.73 20.96
CA SER A 98 0.45 26.19 22.06
C SER A 98 1.08 25.95 23.45
N ARG A 99 2.20 25.23 23.55
CA ARG A 99 2.92 25.01 24.79
C ARG A 99 3.98 26.08 25.07
N VAL A 100 4.25 26.90 24.11
CA VAL A 100 5.18 28.02 24.23
C VAL A 100 4.43 29.30 24.64
#